data_0c03772e21b08c01531898d29f93a8fd
#
_entry.id   0c03772e21b08c01531898d29f93a8fd
#
_cell.length_a   1.000
_cell.length_b   1.000
_cell.length_c   1.000
_cell.angle_alpha   90.00
_cell.angle_beta   90.00
_cell.angle_gamma   90.00
#
_symmetry.space_group_name_H-M   'P 1'
#
loop_
_entity.id
_entity.type
_entity.pdbx_description
1 polymer ?
#
loop_
_entity_poly.entity_id
_entity_poly.type
_entity_poly.pdbx_seq_one_letter_code
_entity_poly.pdbx_strand_id
1 'polypeptide(L)'
;MYLESSAKPANKKQPASHKASSKESIRHVVCFKFKEDADPTAIRKVEREFTALKAKIPGIRSLEWGKNNSPEGLNKGFTHCFIVTFQNDKARTVYLPHPDHKAFVSILKPILDDVFVIDFNP
;
A
#
# COMPACT_ATOMS: atom_id res chain seq x y z
N MET A 1 -1.39 -1.43 -2.83
CA MET A 1 -2.22 -0.70 -3.59
C MET A 1 -2.25 -1.23 -4.97
N TYR A 2 -3.37 -1.40 -5.58
CA TYR A 2 -3.43 -2.05 -6.80
C TYR A 2 -3.65 -1.05 -7.88
N LEU A 3 -2.71 -0.80 -8.67
CA LEU A 3 -2.85 0.10 -9.72
C LEU A 3 -2.79 -0.53 -11.04
N GLU A 4 -3.20 -1.58 -11.13
CA GLU A 4 -3.21 -2.24 -12.28
C GLU A 4 -2.11 -2.35 -13.03
N SER A 5 -1.26 -2.53 -12.92
CA SER A 5 -0.22 -2.62 -13.57
C SER A 5 0.09 -3.62 -14.12
N SER A 6 0.50 -3.69 -14.69
CA SER A 6 0.85 -4.66 -15.34
C SER A 6 1.74 -5.51 -14.83
N ALA A 7 2.16 -5.32 -14.06
CA ALA A 7 3.11 -6.10 -13.59
C ALA A 7 2.75 -7.38 -13.56
N LYS A 8 3.19 -8.07 -13.95
CA LYS A 8 2.89 -9.29 -13.92
C LYS A 8 3.49 -9.96 -12.94
N PRO A 9 3.18 -10.65 -12.43
CA PRO A 9 3.53 -11.41 -11.41
C PRO A 9 4.56 -12.18 -11.63
N ALA A 10 5.25 -12.05 -11.42
CA ALA A 10 6.19 -12.75 -11.60
C ALA A 10 6.25 -13.91 -11.13
N ASN A 11 6.48 -14.20 -10.49
CA ASN A 11 6.68 -15.33 -10.12
C ASN A 11 6.05 -15.97 -9.35
N LYS A 12 5.72 -16.39 -9.41
CA LYS A 12 5.05 -17.12 -8.80
C LYS A 12 5.54 -18.20 -8.26
N LYS A 13 6.48 -18.53 -8.28
CA LYS A 13 6.96 -19.61 -7.87
C LYS A 13 7.60 -19.45 -6.67
N GLN A 14 7.09 -19.34 -5.67
CA GLN A 14 7.64 -19.28 -4.48
C GLN A 14 8.09 -20.52 -4.02
N PRO A 15 9.02 -20.65 -3.31
CA PRO A 15 9.56 -21.88 -2.83
C PRO A 15 8.55 -22.45 -1.99
N ALA A 16 8.34 -23.65 -2.16
CA ALA A 16 7.41 -24.30 -1.40
C ALA A 16 7.61 -24.15 0.01
N SER A 17 8.78 -24.07 0.45
CA SER A 17 8.95 -24.08 1.83
C SER A 17 8.41 -22.88 2.38
N HIS A 18 8.05 -21.99 1.63
CA HIS A 18 7.73 -20.90 2.18
C HIS A 18 6.39 -20.57 1.97
N LYS A 19 5.55 -21.27 1.89
CA LYS A 19 4.33 -20.99 1.71
C LYS A 19 3.73 -20.28 2.80
N ALA A 20 3.24 -19.17 2.70
CA ALA A 20 2.58 -18.51 3.73
C ALA A 20 1.31 -19.18 4.03
N SER A 21 1.04 -19.34 5.25
CA SER A 21 -0.14 -19.98 5.65
C SER A 21 -1.21 -18.93 5.57
N SER A 22 -2.43 -19.33 5.37
CA SER A 22 -3.53 -18.40 5.33
C SER A 22 -3.70 -17.71 6.68
N LYS A 23 -3.04 -18.23 7.75
CA LYS A 23 -3.18 -17.59 9.02
C LYS A 23 -2.06 -16.61 9.31
N GLU A 24 -1.06 -16.58 8.48
CA GLU A 24 0.04 -15.65 8.74
C GLU A 24 -0.32 -14.26 8.32
N SER A 25 0.05 -13.30 9.12
CA SER A 25 -0.21 -11.92 8.77
C SER A 25 0.72 -11.49 7.64
N ILE A 26 0.31 -10.47 6.94
CA ILE A 26 1.07 -9.94 5.82
C ILE A 26 1.21 -8.45 6.02
N ARG A 27 2.41 -7.94 5.87
CA ARG A 27 2.63 -6.51 5.86
C ARG A 27 2.77 -6.05 4.43
N HIS A 28 1.96 -5.09 4.07
CA HIS A 28 1.87 -4.52 2.73
C HIS A 28 2.43 -3.13 2.85
N VAL A 29 3.62 -2.93 2.31
CA VAL A 29 4.34 -1.66 2.45
C VAL A 29 4.17 -0.88 1.17
N VAL A 30 3.64 0.33 1.27
CA VAL A 30 3.32 1.15 0.11
C VAL A 30 3.95 2.50 0.27
N CYS A 31 4.80 2.89 -0.66
CA CYS A 31 5.43 4.20 -0.60
C CYS A 31 4.98 5.04 -1.78
N PHE A 32 4.72 6.31 -1.54
CA PHE A 32 4.27 7.23 -2.58
C PHE A 32 5.26 8.32 -2.88
N LYS A 33 5.38 8.61 -4.17
CA LYS A 33 6.11 9.78 -4.63
C LYS A 33 5.03 10.61 -5.32
N PHE A 34 4.75 11.79 -4.80
CA PHE A 34 3.73 12.65 -5.37
C PHE A 34 4.32 13.54 -6.45
N LYS A 35 3.47 14.00 -7.37
CA LYS A 35 3.90 14.93 -8.40
C LYS A 35 4.39 16.20 -7.74
N GLU A 36 5.37 16.86 -8.38
CA GLU A 36 5.92 18.04 -7.79
C GLU A 36 4.90 19.12 -7.56
N ASP A 37 3.92 19.26 -8.42
CA ASP A 37 2.91 20.28 -8.27
C ASP A 37 1.66 19.79 -7.55
N ALA A 38 1.73 18.66 -6.87
CA ALA A 38 0.56 18.15 -6.15
C ALA A 38 0.14 19.14 -5.08
N ASP A 39 -1.15 19.43 -5.02
CA ASP A 39 -1.68 20.35 -4.05
C ASP A 39 -1.55 19.76 -2.66
N PRO A 40 -0.98 20.46 -1.70
CA PRO A 40 -0.83 19.95 -0.35
C PRO A 40 -2.16 19.50 0.28
N THR A 41 -3.26 20.15 -0.08
CA THR A 41 -4.56 19.76 0.45
C THR A 41 -4.96 18.39 -0.12
N ALA A 42 -4.63 18.12 -1.38
CA ALA A 42 -4.92 16.83 -1.98
C ALA A 42 -4.06 15.75 -1.37
N ILE A 43 -2.82 16.06 -1.01
CA ILE A 43 -1.95 15.11 -0.33
C ILE A 43 -2.53 14.78 1.05
N ARG A 44 -2.98 15.77 1.78
CA ARG A 44 -3.57 15.52 3.09
C ARG A 44 -4.84 14.66 2.99
N LYS A 45 -5.57 14.83 1.89
CA LYS A 45 -6.75 14.01 1.69
C LYS A 45 -6.35 12.56 1.47
N VAL A 46 -5.28 12.31 0.73
CA VAL A 46 -4.77 10.97 0.52
C VAL A 46 -4.39 10.36 1.87
N GLU A 47 -3.70 11.12 2.71
CA GLU A 47 -3.31 10.62 4.03
C GLU A 47 -4.51 10.20 4.85
N ARG A 48 -5.56 11.03 4.87
CA ARG A 48 -6.74 10.72 5.64
C ARG A 48 -7.52 9.56 5.06
N GLU A 49 -7.70 9.55 3.75
CA GLU A 49 -8.53 8.53 3.13
C GLU A 49 -7.86 7.17 3.14
N PHE A 50 -6.54 7.11 3.04
CA PHE A 50 -5.86 5.83 3.14
C PHE A 50 -6.04 5.30 4.56
N THR A 51 -5.79 6.13 5.55
CA THR A 51 -5.91 5.72 6.95
C THR A 51 -7.33 5.25 7.26
N ALA A 52 -8.32 5.86 6.66
CA ALA A 52 -9.71 5.50 6.93
C ALA A 52 -10.06 4.11 6.42
N LEU A 53 -9.25 3.52 5.54
CA LEU A 53 -9.56 2.20 5.01
C LEU A 53 -9.57 1.12 6.09
N LYS A 54 -8.82 1.32 7.17
CA LYS A 54 -8.80 0.33 8.22
C LYS A 54 -10.19 0.08 8.77
N ALA A 55 -11.00 1.12 8.89
CA ALA A 55 -12.34 0.98 9.44
C ALA A 55 -13.34 0.51 8.39
N LYS A 56 -12.98 0.58 7.12
CA LYS A 56 -13.91 0.26 6.06
C LYS A 56 -13.76 -1.13 5.49
N ILE A 57 -12.56 -1.68 5.54
CA ILE A 57 -12.30 -2.96 4.90
C ILE A 57 -11.92 -3.99 5.94
N PRO A 58 -12.69 -5.05 6.07
CA PRO A 58 -12.38 -6.06 7.08
C PRO A 58 -11.08 -6.77 6.73
N GLY A 59 -10.41 -7.26 7.75
CA GLY A 59 -9.16 -7.99 7.56
C GLY A 59 -7.92 -7.13 7.70
N ILE A 60 -8.06 -5.82 7.79
CA ILE A 60 -6.93 -4.95 8.06
C ILE A 60 -6.74 -4.92 9.56
N ARG A 61 -5.60 -5.47 10.03
CA ARG A 61 -5.33 -5.51 11.45
C ARG A 61 -4.77 -4.19 11.92
N SER A 62 -3.95 -3.55 11.16
CA SER A 62 -3.42 -2.24 11.53
C SER A 62 -3.00 -1.50 10.27
N LEU A 63 -2.92 -0.20 10.36
CA LEU A 63 -2.48 0.64 9.28
C LEU A 63 -1.74 1.80 9.90
N GLU A 64 -0.47 1.92 9.58
CA GLU A 64 0.33 3.02 10.12
C GLU A 64 1.09 3.66 8.98
N TRP A 65 1.50 4.89 9.15
CA TRP A 65 2.21 5.60 8.10
C TRP A 65 3.03 6.74 8.64
N GLY A 66 3.94 7.19 7.84
CA GLY A 66 4.74 8.36 8.19
C GLY A 66 5.43 8.91 6.97
N LYS A 67 6.08 10.04 7.14
CA LYS A 67 6.83 10.67 6.09
C LYS A 67 8.29 10.34 6.26
N ASN A 68 9.01 10.29 5.14
CA ASN A 68 10.43 9.97 5.19
C ASN A 68 11.19 10.98 6.04
N ASN A 69 12.03 10.50 6.93
CA ASN A 69 12.91 11.36 7.68
C ASN A 69 14.32 10.78 7.71
N SER A 70 14.65 9.89 6.76
CA SER A 70 16.00 9.35 6.71
C SER A 70 16.97 10.41 6.23
N PRO A 71 18.09 10.57 6.90
CA PRO A 71 19.08 11.58 6.48
C PRO A 71 19.96 11.11 5.33
N GLU A 72 19.80 9.85 4.89
CA GLU A 72 20.70 9.32 3.88
C GLU A 72 20.44 9.84 2.47
N GLY A 73 19.26 10.38 2.21
CA GLY A 73 18.98 10.88 0.86
C GLY A 73 18.79 9.79 -0.15
N LEU A 74 18.35 8.60 0.27
CA LEU A 74 18.19 7.48 -0.62
C LEU A 74 16.75 7.13 -0.89
N ASN A 75 15.83 8.00 -0.56
CA ASN A 75 14.40 7.72 -0.68
C ASN A 75 13.86 7.91 -2.09
N LYS A 76 14.69 8.27 -3.05
CA LYS A 76 14.30 8.34 -4.46
C LYS A 76 13.05 9.18 -4.73
N GLY A 77 12.83 10.19 -3.92
CA GLY A 77 11.65 11.05 -4.08
C GLY A 77 10.39 10.54 -3.43
N PHE A 78 10.43 9.34 -2.83
CA PHE A 78 9.27 8.81 -2.12
C PHE A 78 9.23 9.48 -0.75
N THR A 79 8.09 10.06 -0.41
CA THR A 79 7.98 10.83 0.82
C THR A 79 7.07 10.19 1.85
N HIS A 80 6.18 9.31 1.42
CA HIS A 80 5.20 8.70 2.33
C HIS A 80 5.35 7.20 2.34
N CYS A 81 5.26 6.59 3.50
CA CYS A 81 5.32 5.14 3.62
C CYS A 81 4.15 4.70 4.47
N PHE A 82 3.33 3.80 3.94
CA PHE A 82 2.19 3.25 4.65
C PHE A 82 2.41 1.76 4.83
N ILE A 83 2.08 1.22 5.98
CA ILE A 83 2.17 -0.20 6.20
C ILE A 83 0.78 -0.70 6.61
N VAL A 84 0.20 -1.52 5.75
CA VAL A 84 -1.11 -2.11 6.02
C VAL A 84 -0.85 -3.55 6.42
N THR A 85 -1.26 -3.92 7.62
CA THR A 85 -1.08 -5.29 8.09
C THR A 85 -2.40 -6.03 7.94
N PHE A 86 -2.39 -7.08 7.12
CA PHE A 86 -3.57 -7.90 6.92
C PHE A 86 -3.52 -9.12 7.82
N GLN A 87 -4.67 -9.61 8.25
CA GLN A 87 -4.73 -10.79 9.08
C GLN A 87 -4.11 -11.99 8.39
N ASN A 88 -4.27 -12.10 7.08
CA ASN A 88 -3.77 -13.24 6.32
C ASN A 88 -3.85 -12.89 4.83
N ASP A 89 -3.45 -13.81 3.98
CA ASP A 89 -3.43 -13.54 2.55
C ASP A 89 -4.83 -13.44 1.98
N LYS A 90 -5.82 -14.08 2.61
CA LYS A 90 -7.16 -13.98 2.13
C LYS A 90 -7.68 -12.57 2.32
N ALA A 91 -7.31 -11.91 3.41
CA ALA A 91 -7.72 -10.54 3.67
C ALA A 91 -7.14 -9.61 2.61
N ARG A 92 -5.90 -9.86 2.19
CA ARG A 92 -5.30 -9.05 1.13
C ARG A 92 -6.04 -9.25 -0.19
N THR A 93 -6.45 -10.49 -0.47
CA THR A 93 -7.19 -10.79 -1.69
C THR A 93 -8.52 -10.04 -1.73
N VAL A 94 -9.15 -9.86 -0.58
CA VAL A 94 -10.40 -9.11 -0.48
C VAL A 94 -10.12 -7.61 -0.64
N TYR A 95 -9.01 -7.15 -0.10
CA TYR A 95 -8.69 -5.74 -0.08
C TYR A 95 -8.42 -5.17 -1.48
N LEU A 96 -7.64 -5.84 -2.27
CA LEU A 96 -7.20 -5.26 -3.53
C LEU A 96 -8.35 -4.88 -4.45
N PRO A 97 -9.38 -5.69 -4.63
CA PRO A 97 -10.50 -5.29 -5.48
C PRO A 97 -11.64 -4.60 -4.74
N HIS A 98 -11.47 -4.35 -3.46
CA HIS A 98 -12.57 -3.80 -2.65
C HIS A 98 -12.97 -2.43 -3.16
N PRO A 99 -14.26 -2.14 -3.23
CA PRO A 99 -14.73 -0.84 -3.73
C PRO A 99 -14.13 0.35 -2.99
N ASP A 100 -13.96 0.23 -1.68
CA ASP A 100 -13.39 1.34 -0.91
C ASP A 100 -11.92 1.53 -1.23
N HIS A 101 -11.18 0.46 -1.52
CA HIS A 101 -9.80 0.59 -1.93
C HIS A 101 -9.74 1.24 -3.32
N LYS A 102 -10.63 0.84 -4.22
CA LYS A 102 -10.64 1.42 -5.55
C LYS A 102 -11.01 2.91 -5.50
N ALA A 103 -11.93 3.28 -4.62
CA ALA A 103 -12.30 4.68 -4.46
C ALA A 103 -11.09 5.48 -3.96
N PHE A 104 -10.32 4.91 -3.05
CA PHE A 104 -9.12 5.56 -2.56
C PHE A 104 -8.11 5.74 -3.70
N VAL A 105 -7.91 4.71 -4.52
CA VAL A 105 -6.97 4.78 -5.63
C VAL A 105 -7.37 5.91 -6.59
N SER A 106 -8.66 6.14 -6.78
CA SER A 106 -9.13 7.21 -7.65
C SER A 106 -8.75 8.58 -7.12
N ILE A 107 -8.66 8.73 -5.80
CA ILE A 107 -8.26 9.99 -5.21
C ILE A 107 -6.75 10.16 -5.36
N LEU A 108 -6.01 9.07 -5.28
CA LEU A 108 -4.56 9.10 -5.31
C LEU A 108 -4.00 9.32 -6.71
N LYS A 109 -4.55 8.64 -7.70
CA LYS A 109 -3.97 8.65 -9.03
C LYS A 109 -3.66 10.01 -9.60
N PRO A 110 -4.53 11.00 -9.50
CA PRO A 110 -4.26 12.29 -10.14
C PRO A 110 -3.01 13.00 -9.65
N ILE A 111 -2.57 12.71 -8.41
CA ILE A 111 -1.41 13.41 -7.86
C ILE A 111 -0.23 12.50 -7.63
N LEU A 112 -0.32 11.24 -8.04
CA LEU A 112 0.75 10.29 -7.82
C LEU A 112 1.73 10.30 -8.99
N ASP A 113 3.02 10.39 -8.67
CA ASP A 113 4.04 10.28 -9.69
C ASP A 113 4.54 8.84 -9.76
N ASP A 114 4.75 8.21 -8.63
CA ASP A 114 5.24 6.83 -8.61
C ASP A 114 4.83 6.14 -7.32
N VAL A 115 4.74 4.83 -7.35
CA VAL A 115 4.37 4.05 -6.18
C VAL A 115 5.26 2.82 -6.11
N PHE A 116 5.63 2.44 -4.89
CA PHE A 116 6.46 1.29 -4.65
C PHE A 116 5.75 0.41 -3.66
N VAL A 117 5.56 -0.85 -3.97
CA VAL A 117 4.83 -1.77 -3.10
C VAL A 117 5.64 -3.03 -2.89
N ILE A 118 5.76 -3.46 -1.64
CA ILE A 118 6.44 -4.69 -1.34
C ILE A 118 5.74 -5.31 -0.14
N ASP A 119 5.53 -6.60 -0.16
CA ASP A 119 4.83 -7.29 0.92
C ASP A 119 5.71 -8.36 1.54
N PHE A 120 5.49 -8.63 2.81
CA PHE A 120 6.22 -9.72 3.44
C PHE A 120 5.41 -10.27 4.62
N ASN A 121 5.80 -11.45 5.07
CA ASN A 121 5.22 -12.04 6.28
C ASN A 121 6.23 -11.83 7.40
N PRO A 122 5.86 -11.15 8.45
CA PRO A 122 6.80 -10.85 9.53
C PRO A 122 7.19 -12.08 10.35
#